data_b8cbc54019f75fd814b50c9fa649fd6c
#
_entry.id   b8cbc54019f75fd814b50c9fa649fd6c
#
_cell.length_a   1.000
_cell.length_b   1.000
_cell.length_c   1.000
_cell.angle_alpha   90.00
_cell.angle_beta   90.00
_cell.angle_gamma   90.00
#
_symmetry.space_group_name_H-M   'P 1'
#
loop_
_entity.id
_entity.type
_entity.pdbx_description
1 polymer ?
#
loop_
_entity_poly.entity_id
_entity_poly.type
_entity_poly.pdbx_seq_one_letter_code
_entity_poly.pdbx_strand_id
1 'polypeptide(L)' 'MAKLYANRIRMGLMTIEEVPTKWRAEVERILADYF' A
#
# COMPACT_ATOMS: atom_id res chain seq x y z
N MET A 1 -8.36 2.08 5.36
CA MET A 1 -6.93 2.20 5.74
C MET A 1 -5.97 1.84 4.62
N ALA A 2 -6.40 1.05 3.64
CA ALA A 2 -5.51 0.68 2.54
C ALA A 2 -4.95 1.88 1.78
N LYS A 3 -5.75 2.91 1.63
CA LYS A 3 -5.34 4.11 0.92
C LYS A 3 -4.18 4.81 1.64
N LEU A 4 -4.23 4.83 2.96
CA LEU A 4 -3.17 5.44 3.75
C LEU A 4 -1.87 4.68 3.57
N TYR A 5 -1.94 3.35 3.62
CA TYR A 5 -0.76 2.52 3.40
C TYR A 5 -0.18 2.74 2.01
N ALA A 6 -1.04 2.80 1.00
CA ALA A 6 -0.59 3.01 -0.37
C ALA A 6 0.16 4.34 -0.51
N ASN A 7 -0.36 5.39 0.13
CA ASN A 7 0.29 6.68 0.09
C ASN A 7 1.67 6.63 0.73
N ARG A 8 1.80 5.94 1.86
CA ARG A 8 3.08 5.84 2.54
C ARG A 8 4.10 5.08 1.71
N ILE A 9 3.65 4.04 1.02
CA ILE A 9 4.54 3.27 0.15
C ILE A 9 5.01 4.13 -1.01
N ARG A 10 4.11 4.91 -1.60
CA ARG A 10 4.46 5.80 -2.71
C ARG A 10 5.47 6.85 -2.28
N MET A 11 5.40 7.30 -1.04
CA MET A 11 6.31 8.30 -0.51
C MET A 11 7.64 7.72 -0.05
N GLY A 12 7.77 6.38 -0.08
CA GLY A 12 8.98 5.73 0.37
C GLY A 12 9.10 5.62 1.87
N LEU A 13 7.99 5.79 2.58
CA LEU A 13 7.98 5.75 4.04
C LEU A 13 7.78 4.35 4.61
N MET A 14 7.30 3.41 3.79
CA MET A 14 7.14 2.02 4.20
C MET A 14 7.12 1.13 2.98
N THR A 15 7.24 -0.18 3.21
CA THR A 15 7.22 -1.18 2.14
C THR A 15 5.93 -1.97 2.22
N ILE A 16 5.60 -2.68 1.12
CA ILE A 16 4.39 -3.51 1.07
C ILE A 16 4.43 -4.60 2.14
N GLU A 17 5.61 -5.08 2.49
CA GLU A 17 5.75 -6.13 3.49
C GLU A 17 5.39 -5.65 4.89
N GLU A 18 5.45 -4.35 5.13
CA GLU A 18 5.08 -3.77 6.42
C GLU A 18 3.56 -3.60 6.56
N VAL A 19 2.84 -3.75 5.47
CA VAL A 19 1.38 -3.66 5.50
C VAL A 19 0.81 -4.96 6.07
N PRO A 20 -0.15 -4.86 7.02
CA PRO A 20 -0.80 -6.08 7.52
C PRO A 20 -1.37 -6.92 6.39
N THR A 21 -1.26 -8.23 6.51
CA THR A 21 -1.72 -9.15 5.47
C THR A 21 -3.16 -8.88 5.07
N LYS A 22 -3.97 -8.49 6.03
CA LYS A 22 -5.37 -8.19 5.84
C LYS A 22 -5.59 -7.13 4.75
N TRP A 23 -4.68 -6.14 4.68
CA TRP A 23 -4.84 -5.02 3.77
C TRP A 23 -3.92 -5.09 2.55
N ARG A 24 -2.99 -6.03 2.54
CA ARG A 24 -1.94 -6.05 1.53
C ARG A 24 -2.46 -6.14 0.10
N ALA A 25 -3.40 -7.06 -0.14
CA ALA A 25 -3.93 -7.23 -1.49
C ALA A 25 -4.62 -5.96 -1.98
N GLU A 26 -5.36 -5.30 -1.08
CA GLU A 26 -6.06 -4.08 -1.43
C GLU A 26 -5.09 -2.94 -1.70
N VAL A 27 -4.03 -2.86 -0.91
CA VAL A 27 -2.99 -1.85 -1.10
C VAL A 27 -2.31 -2.05 -2.44
N GLU A 28 -1.99 -3.29 -2.79
CA GLU A 28 -1.38 -3.59 -4.08
C GLU A 28 -2.28 -3.17 -5.22
N ARG A 29 -3.57 -3.36 -5.07
CA ARG A 29 -4.54 -2.98 -6.08
C ARG A 29 -4.57 -1.46 -6.28
N ILE A 30 -4.55 -0.73 -5.16
CA ILE A 30 -4.53 0.73 -5.22
C ILE A 30 -3.25 1.22 -5.89
N LEU A 31 -2.12 0.62 -5.54
CA LEU A 31 -0.85 1.02 -6.13
C LEU A 31 -0.81 0.75 -7.63
N ALA A 32 -1.44 -0.34 -8.06
CA ALA A 32 -1.49 -0.67 -9.48
C ALA A 32 -2.23 0.40 -10.28
N ASP A 33 -3.22 1.05 -9.66
CA ASP A 33 -3.97 2.11 -10.32
C ASP A 33 -3.16 3.40 -10.46
N TYR A 34 -2.14 3.57 -9.63
CA TYR A 34 -1.30 4.76 -9.69
C TYR A 34 -0.17 4.63 -10.71
N PHE A 35 0.26 3.43 -10.97
CA PHE A 35 1.37 3.16 -11.87
C PHE A 35 0.90 2.48 -13.13
#